data_13e85dc69256c70c4b96a9840462f149
#
_entry.id   13e85dc69256c70c4b96a9840462f149
#
_cell.length_a   1.000
_cell.length_b   1.000
_cell.length_c   1.000
_cell.angle_alpha   90.00
_cell.angle_beta   90.00
_cell.angle_gamma   90.00
#
_symmetry.space_group_name_H-M   'P 1'
#
loop_
_entity.id
_entity.type
_entity.pdbx_description
1 polymer ?
#
loop_
_entity_poly.entity_id
_entity_poly.type
_entity_poly.pdbx_seq_one_letter_code
_entity_poly.pdbx_strand_id
1 'polypeptide(L)'
;MGAIATTEILVVGGGAAGTLSAIAAARRGHKVLLIEAQGCLGGSRTMMGVDTFNGFFSPGERTYQVVGGISYEVVQKLMARKAAFVRENTFGSGPVVTYEMEQLKIIYEEMVLEAGGDLLFHTSVPQAAADSDRVGQVTICNKAGLGEVRARIVIDATGDMDVAASAGEDFELAGADGRPVQSLTTVFYMADVDNARAFALSQEERTRIMQEAGASGRYNLPRIGGSIHATPHPGYVHANLTRVPNVDATNPAALTRAEIEGRRQVQEYARFLQNEYPGFEHAYLAWTAPTIGVRETRRLKGRYVLTGEDVRQGAKFEDAIACCAAPIEDHHAGTDVRWEFLEAGAHYQIPYRSLLPLRLTNLIVAGRCLSATHEAQASARNSAQCMAMGEAAGTAAALALSAGVSPGELDPGELQRELRAQHVILEPFPVETRSLFQ
;
A
#
# COMPACT_ATOMS: atom_id res chain seq x y z
N MET A 1 -14.98 -23.19 -21.96
CA MET A 1 -15.00 -22.55 -20.62
C MET A 1 -14.12 -23.40 -19.72
N GLY A 2 -13.13 -22.78 -19.04
CA GLY A 2 -12.32 -23.46 -18.04
C GLY A 2 -13.13 -23.91 -16.82
N ALA A 3 -12.54 -24.73 -15.96
CA ALA A 3 -13.20 -25.27 -14.77
C ALA A 3 -13.69 -24.13 -13.84
N ILE A 4 -14.89 -24.29 -13.31
CA ILE A 4 -15.42 -23.41 -12.27
C ILE A 4 -14.76 -23.78 -10.94
N ALA A 5 -14.02 -22.85 -10.35
CA ALA A 5 -13.51 -22.99 -8.99
C ALA A 5 -14.50 -22.37 -7.99
N THR A 6 -14.65 -22.98 -6.81
CA THR A 6 -15.46 -22.46 -5.72
C THR A 6 -14.64 -22.35 -4.46
N THR A 7 -14.81 -21.23 -3.74
CA THR A 7 -14.19 -20.99 -2.43
C THR A 7 -15.21 -20.35 -1.48
N GLU A 8 -14.91 -20.27 -0.20
CA GLU A 8 -15.75 -19.50 0.74
C GLU A 8 -15.44 -18.03 0.65
N ILE A 9 -14.13 -17.66 0.68
CA ILE A 9 -13.64 -16.29 0.58
C ILE A 9 -12.69 -16.21 -0.59
N LEU A 10 -12.97 -15.32 -1.54
CA LEU A 10 -12.06 -14.96 -2.63
C LEU A 10 -11.42 -13.62 -2.32
N VAL A 11 -10.09 -13.58 -2.32
CA VAL A 11 -9.31 -12.34 -2.25
C VAL A 11 -8.71 -12.08 -3.62
N VAL A 12 -8.97 -10.91 -4.19
CA VAL A 12 -8.42 -10.49 -5.48
C VAL A 12 -7.39 -9.39 -5.28
N GLY A 13 -6.16 -9.65 -5.68
CA GLY A 13 -4.99 -8.79 -5.49
C GLY A 13 -4.18 -9.15 -4.26
N GLY A 14 -2.95 -9.59 -4.46
CA GLY A 14 -1.99 -10.02 -3.44
C GLY A 14 -1.10 -8.89 -2.91
N GLY A 15 -1.57 -7.64 -2.93
CA GLY A 15 -0.89 -6.50 -2.32
C GLY A 15 -0.94 -6.53 -0.79
N ALA A 16 -0.50 -5.43 -0.15
CA ALA A 16 -0.47 -5.32 1.31
C ALA A 16 -1.82 -5.68 1.97
N ALA A 17 -2.94 -5.17 1.45
CA ALA A 17 -4.26 -5.46 2.01
C ALA A 17 -4.70 -6.91 1.74
N GLY A 18 -4.60 -7.38 0.48
CA GLY A 18 -5.09 -8.70 0.11
C GLY A 18 -4.34 -9.85 0.77
N THR A 19 -3.02 -9.73 0.90
CA THR A 19 -2.22 -10.74 1.60
C THR A 19 -2.67 -10.89 3.05
N LEU A 20 -2.83 -9.77 3.77
CA LEU A 20 -3.27 -9.79 5.16
C LEU A 20 -4.73 -10.25 5.30
N SER A 21 -5.59 -9.92 4.31
CA SER A 21 -6.97 -10.44 4.27
C SER A 21 -7.00 -11.97 4.16
N ALA A 22 -6.17 -12.52 3.28
CA ALA A 22 -6.11 -13.96 3.10
C ALA A 22 -5.60 -14.68 4.35
N ILE A 23 -4.53 -14.16 4.98
CA ILE A 23 -3.99 -14.71 6.23
C ILE A 23 -5.04 -14.66 7.35
N ALA A 24 -5.67 -13.50 7.57
CA ALA A 24 -6.65 -13.32 8.63
C ALA A 24 -7.85 -14.25 8.49
N ALA A 25 -8.39 -14.38 7.28
CA ALA A 25 -9.54 -15.25 7.01
C ALA A 25 -9.16 -16.74 7.10
N ALA A 26 -8.01 -17.16 6.55
CA ALA A 26 -7.56 -18.54 6.57
C ALA A 26 -7.22 -19.04 7.99
N ARG A 27 -6.60 -18.20 8.84
CA ARG A 27 -6.33 -18.51 10.27
C ARG A 27 -7.63 -18.80 11.07
N ARG A 28 -8.78 -18.38 10.55
CA ARG A 28 -10.09 -18.66 11.15
C ARG A 28 -10.75 -19.94 10.58
N GLY A 29 -10.02 -20.71 9.79
CA GLY A 29 -10.44 -22.01 9.28
C GLY A 29 -11.33 -21.97 8.04
N HIS A 30 -11.47 -20.81 7.38
CA HIS A 30 -12.23 -20.70 6.13
C HIS A 30 -11.39 -21.07 4.92
N LYS A 31 -12.04 -21.63 3.89
CA LYS A 31 -11.42 -21.88 2.60
C LYS A 31 -11.21 -20.55 1.86
N VAL A 32 -9.95 -20.14 1.74
CA VAL A 32 -9.56 -18.87 1.11
C VAL A 32 -8.77 -19.14 -0.15
N LEU A 33 -9.12 -18.45 -1.25
CA LEU A 33 -8.31 -18.38 -2.47
C LEU A 33 -7.87 -16.94 -2.66
N LEU A 34 -6.55 -16.71 -2.72
CA LEU A 34 -5.96 -15.42 -3.10
C LEU A 34 -5.46 -15.48 -4.55
N ILE A 35 -5.96 -14.58 -5.39
CA ILE A 35 -5.56 -14.43 -6.79
C ILE A 35 -4.67 -13.19 -6.94
N GLU A 36 -3.51 -13.37 -7.60
CA GLU A 36 -2.58 -12.30 -7.90
C GLU A 36 -2.11 -12.37 -9.38
N ALA A 37 -2.11 -11.22 -10.04
CA ALA A 37 -1.69 -11.12 -11.44
C ALA A 37 -0.18 -11.29 -11.64
N GLN A 38 0.61 -10.99 -10.62
CA GLN A 38 2.06 -11.12 -10.63
C GLN A 38 2.50 -12.52 -10.15
N GLY A 39 3.81 -12.77 -10.19
CA GLY A 39 4.42 -14.01 -9.71
C GLY A 39 4.81 -14.01 -8.24
N CYS A 40 4.41 -13.00 -7.46
CA CYS A 40 4.68 -12.89 -6.03
C CYS A 40 3.68 -11.98 -5.34
N LEU A 41 3.58 -12.10 -4.02
CA LEU A 41 2.78 -11.22 -3.16
C LEU A 41 3.52 -9.90 -2.87
N GLY A 42 2.78 -8.92 -2.32
CA GLY A 42 3.27 -7.65 -1.81
C GLY A 42 2.88 -6.43 -2.65
N GLY A 43 2.54 -6.60 -3.92
CA GLY A 43 2.12 -5.51 -4.81
C GLY A 43 3.14 -4.37 -4.84
N SER A 44 2.75 -3.16 -4.40
CA SER A 44 3.67 -2.02 -4.37
C SER A 44 4.89 -2.23 -3.47
N ARG A 45 4.80 -3.12 -2.50
CA ARG A 45 5.86 -3.42 -1.52
C ARG A 45 6.96 -4.32 -2.09
N THR A 46 6.72 -4.94 -3.23
CA THR A 46 7.65 -5.85 -3.91
C THR A 46 7.85 -5.45 -5.37
N MET A 47 6.77 -5.40 -6.17
CA MET A 47 6.85 -5.15 -7.61
C MET A 47 7.13 -3.69 -7.98
N MET A 48 6.64 -2.73 -7.18
CA MET A 48 6.87 -1.30 -7.42
C MET A 48 8.07 -0.75 -6.64
N GLY A 49 8.83 -1.61 -5.95
CA GLY A 49 10.11 -1.27 -5.31
C GLY A 49 10.02 -0.45 -4.04
N VAL A 50 8.85 -0.28 -3.42
CA VAL A 50 8.73 0.51 -2.19
C VAL A 50 9.07 -0.35 -0.98
N ASP A 51 10.32 -0.32 -0.56
CA ASP A 51 10.91 -1.14 0.51
C ASP A 51 10.73 -0.58 1.93
N THR A 52 9.79 0.30 2.12
CA THR A 52 9.56 0.96 3.41
C THR A 52 8.12 0.84 3.84
N PHE A 53 7.86 0.27 5.02
CA PHE A 53 6.59 0.37 5.69
C PHE A 53 6.49 1.69 6.45
N ASN A 54 5.65 2.57 5.96
CA ASN A 54 5.27 3.83 6.61
C ASN A 54 3.94 3.65 7.34
N GLY A 55 3.79 4.31 8.51
CA GLY A 55 2.54 4.37 9.25
C GLY A 55 2.40 3.37 10.43
N PHE A 56 3.44 2.58 10.76
CA PHE A 56 3.44 1.77 11.99
C PHE A 56 3.57 2.62 13.25
N PHE A 57 4.27 3.75 13.13
CA PHE A 57 4.58 4.65 14.24
C PHE A 57 4.16 6.08 13.91
N SER A 58 3.77 6.83 14.95
CA SER A 58 3.41 8.24 14.80
C SER A 58 4.65 9.13 14.65
N PRO A 59 4.52 10.28 13.98
CA PRO A 59 5.53 11.33 14.03
C PRO A 59 5.57 12.04 15.39
N GLY A 60 6.64 12.82 15.66
CA GLY A 60 6.80 13.67 16.81
C GLY A 60 7.83 13.18 17.83
N GLU A 61 8.08 13.99 18.87
CA GLU A 61 9.07 13.69 19.92
C GLU A 61 8.72 12.44 20.73
N ARG A 62 7.43 12.22 20.96
CA ARG A 62 6.89 11.01 21.57
C ARG A 62 6.26 10.14 20.50
N THR A 63 6.87 8.99 20.28
CA THR A 63 6.41 8.01 19.31
C THR A 63 5.32 7.11 19.90
N TYR A 64 4.27 6.87 19.12
CA TYR A 64 3.22 5.89 19.43
C TYR A 64 3.23 4.78 18.39
N GLN A 65 3.06 3.54 18.83
CA GLN A 65 2.75 2.46 17.89
C GLN A 65 1.27 2.55 17.50
N VAL A 66 1.00 2.55 16.22
CA VAL A 66 -0.32 2.82 15.64
C VAL A 66 -0.92 1.57 15.01
N VAL A 67 -0.08 0.67 14.49
CA VAL A 67 -0.50 -0.57 13.83
C VAL A 67 0.16 -1.78 14.49
N GLY A 68 -0.65 -2.79 14.80
CA GLY A 68 -0.27 -4.06 15.43
C GLY A 68 -0.74 -5.27 14.62
N GLY A 69 -1.11 -6.34 15.32
CA GLY A 69 -1.70 -7.55 14.74
C GLY A 69 -0.79 -8.30 13.77
N ILE A 70 -1.38 -8.97 12.78
CA ILE A 70 -0.66 -9.69 11.73
C ILE A 70 0.27 -8.75 10.97
N SER A 71 -0.11 -7.49 10.83
CA SER A 71 0.70 -6.45 10.18
C SER A 71 2.07 -6.30 10.86
N TYR A 72 2.10 -6.27 12.20
CA TYR A 72 3.35 -6.16 12.95
C TYR A 72 4.09 -7.50 13.05
N GLU A 73 3.40 -8.64 13.00
CA GLU A 73 4.01 -9.98 12.88
C GLU A 73 4.91 -10.07 11.63
N VAL A 74 4.49 -9.49 10.50
CA VAL A 74 5.32 -9.40 9.30
C VAL A 74 6.64 -8.66 9.58
N VAL A 75 6.57 -7.53 10.29
CA VAL A 75 7.76 -6.78 10.69
C VAL A 75 8.68 -7.62 11.58
N GLN A 76 8.12 -8.31 12.56
CA GLN A 76 8.88 -9.19 13.46
C GLN A 76 9.57 -10.33 12.72
N LYS A 77 8.89 -10.97 11.74
CA LYS A 77 9.49 -12.02 10.91
C LYS A 77 10.64 -11.47 10.05
N LEU A 78 10.51 -10.27 9.49
CA LEU A 78 11.59 -9.60 8.75
C LEU A 78 12.79 -9.28 9.66
N MET A 79 12.55 -8.73 10.85
CA MET A 79 13.59 -8.45 11.85
C MET A 79 14.31 -9.74 12.29
N ALA A 80 13.58 -10.81 12.56
CA ALA A 80 14.14 -12.10 12.93
C ALA A 80 15.07 -12.68 11.86
N ARG A 81 14.83 -12.38 10.59
CA ARG A 81 15.69 -12.74 9.44
C ARG A 81 16.82 -11.73 9.19
N LYS A 82 16.93 -10.67 10.01
CA LYS A 82 17.87 -9.55 9.79
C LYS A 82 17.66 -8.86 8.43
N ALA A 83 16.44 -8.90 7.94
CA ALA A 83 16.03 -8.39 6.65
C ALA A 83 15.26 -7.05 6.77
N ALA A 84 15.27 -6.42 7.94
CA ALA A 84 14.67 -5.11 8.17
C ALA A 84 15.36 -4.37 9.32
N PHE A 85 15.19 -3.06 9.30
CA PHE A 85 15.59 -2.16 10.39
C PHE A 85 14.67 -0.95 10.44
N VAL A 86 14.61 -0.30 11.60
CA VAL A 86 13.85 0.95 11.77
C VAL A 86 14.80 2.14 11.55
N ARG A 87 14.33 3.14 10.85
CA ARG A 87 15.02 4.42 10.67
C ARG A 87 14.04 5.59 10.76
N GLU A 88 14.57 6.79 10.96
CA GLU A 88 13.78 8.00 10.81
C GLU A 88 13.34 8.19 9.36
N ASN A 89 12.12 8.67 9.17
CA ASN A 89 11.65 9.07 7.85
C ASN A 89 12.31 10.37 7.42
N THR A 90 12.73 10.45 6.17
CA THR A 90 13.38 11.62 5.58
C THR A 90 12.56 12.91 5.70
N PHE A 91 11.24 12.80 5.73
CA PHE A 91 10.31 13.94 5.73
C PHE A 91 9.57 14.11 7.07
N GLY A 92 10.03 13.47 8.14
CA GLY A 92 9.48 13.65 9.48
C GLY A 92 8.13 12.96 9.73
N SER A 93 7.72 12.01 8.90
CA SER A 93 6.46 11.25 9.09
C SER A 93 6.53 10.14 10.15
N GLY A 94 7.54 10.19 11.05
CA GLY A 94 7.80 9.23 12.12
C GLY A 94 8.75 8.11 11.71
N PRO A 95 9.11 7.23 12.64
CA PRO A 95 9.94 6.06 12.37
C PRO A 95 9.30 5.14 11.33
N VAL A 96 10.12 4.59 10.45
CA VAL A 96 9.70 3.69 9.37
C VAL A 96 10.51 2.41 9.36
N VAL A 97 9.90 1.32 8.91
CA VAL A 97 10.58 0.04 8.77
C VAL A 97 11.05 -0.13 7.33
N THR A 98 12.35 -0.11 7.10
CA THR A 98 12.96 -0.44 5.80
C THR A 98 13.31 -1.92 5.78
N TYR A 99 13.00 -2.60 4.67
CA TYR A 99 13.12 -4.05 4.60
C TYR A 99 13.64 -4.53 3.24
N GLU A 100 14.08 -5.79 3.23
CA GLU A 100 14.47 -6.50 2.03
C GLU A 100 13.23 -7.10 1.33
N MET A 101 12.97 -6.66 0.11
CA MET A 101 11.78 -7.04 -0.65
C MET A 101 11.71 -8.55 -0.95
N GLU A 102 12.86 -9.19 -1.22
CA GLU A 102 12.89 -10.62 -1.51
C GLU A 102 12.47 -11.46 -0.29
N GLN A 103 12.87 -11.04 0.92
CA GLN A 103 12.42 -11.69 2.15
C GLN A 103 10.93 -11.45 2.42
N LEU A 104 10.42 -10.27 2.06
CA LEU A 104 8.98 -10.00 2.21
C LEU A 104 8.12 -10.90 1.32
N LYS A 105 8.54 -11.17 0.07
CA LYS A 105 7.84 -12.10 -0.84
C LYS A 105 7.69 -13.47 -0.17
N ILE A 106 8.80 -14.01 0.31
CA ILE A 106 8.86 -15.32 0.96
C ILE A 106 7.98 -15.35 2.23
N ILE A 107 8.11 -14.34 3.10
CA ILE A 107 7.34 -14.27 4.35
C ILE A 107 5.84 -14.22 4.07
N TYR A 108 5.41 -13.45 3.09
CA TYR A 108 3.99 -13.36 2.74
C TYR A 108 3.44 -14.69 2.21
N GLU A 109 4.19 -15.38 1.35
CA GLU A 109 3.81 -16.69 0.84
C GLU A 109 3.73 -17.74 1.96
N GLU A 110 4.77 -17.81 2.80
CA GLU A 110 4.80 -18.70 3.96
C GLU A 110 3.59 -18.44 4.89
N MET A 111 3.31 -17.17 5.24
CA MET A 111 2.22 -16.85 6.15
C MET A 111 0.84 -17.21 5.58
N VAL A 112 0.60 -17.04 4.27
CA VAL A 112 -0.66 -17.45 3.63
C VAL A 112 -0.81 -18.95 3.64
N LEU A 113 0.25 -19.68 3.25
CA LEU A 113 0.24 -21.15 3.18
C LEU A 113 0.16 -21.80 4.57
N GLU A 114 0.91 -21.28 5.55
CA GLU A 114 0.84 -21.72 6.96
C GLU A 114 -0.57 -21.49 7.57
N ALA A 115 -1.26 -20.45 7.14
CA ALA A 115 -2.65 -20.17 7.54
C ALA A 115 -3.67 -21.14 6.86
N GLY A 116 -3.27 -21.90 5.86
CA GLY A 116 -4.14 -22.79 5.09
C GLY A 116 -4.86 -22.10 3.92
N GLY A 117 -4.36 -20.94 3.47
CA GLY A 117 -4.87 -20.25 2.27
C GLY A 117 -4.26 -20.82 0.98
N ASP A 118 -5.04 -20.79 -0.09
CA ASP A 118 -4.62 -21.16 -1.44
C ASP A 118 -4.15 -19.92 -2.22
N LEU A 119 -3.07 -20.05 -3.01
CA LEU A 119 -2.51 -19.00 -3.86
C LEU A 119 -2.71 -19.35 -5.35
N LEU A 120 -3.05 -18.36 -6.15
CA LEU A 120 -3.11 -18.47 -7.60
C LEU A 120 -2.42 -17.27 -8.25
N PHE A 121 -1.14 -17.42 -8.58
CA PHE A 121 -0.32 -16.41 -9.25
C PHE A 121 -0.54 -16.39 -10.77
N HIS A 122 0.03 -15.36 -11.42
CA HIS A 122 -0.06 -15.15 -12.88
C HIS A 122 -1.50 -15.20 -13.41
N THR A 123 -2.44 -14.73 -12.60
CA THR A 123 -3.86 -14.79 -12.90
C THR A 123 -4.49 -13.43 -12.70
N SER A 124 -4.94 -12.83 -13.79
CA SER A 124 -5.68 -11.57 -13.78
C SER A 124 -7.18 -11.79 -13.62
N VAL A 125 -7.86 -10.77 -13.11
CA VAL A 125 -9.34 -10.73 -13.00
C VAL A 125 -9.85 -9.64 -13.96
N PRO A 126 -10.17 -9.98 -15.21
CA PRO A 126 -10.64 -9.00 -16.18
C PRO A 126 -12.06 -8.49 -15.91
N GLN A 127 -12.89 -9.26 -15.19
CA GLN A 127 -14.27 -8.89 -14.96
C GLN A 127 -14.85 -9.63 -13.75
N ALA A 128 -15.75 -8.97 -13.05
CA ALA A 128 -16.72 -9.57 -12.13
C ALA A 128 -18.14 -9.19 -12.53
N ALA A 129 -19.09 -10.08 -12.33
CA ALA A 129 -20.49 -9.85 -12.64
C ALA A 129 -21.33 -9.94 -11.36
N ALA A 130 -22.23 -8.98 -11.19
CA ALA A 130 -23.24 -9.02 -10.14
C ALA A 130 -24.38 -9.97 -10.51
N ASP A 131 -24.88 -10.68 -9.51
CA ASP A 131 -26.16 -11.37 -9.53
C ASP A 131 -27.00 -10.73 -8.42
N SER A 132 -27.96 -9.91 -8.83
CA SER A 132 -28.76 -9.06 -7.93
C SER A 132 -27.84 -8.13 -7.12
N ASP A 133 -27.80 -8.28 -5.82
CA ASP A 133 -27.02 -7.49 -4.86
C ASP A 133 -25.71 -8.18 -4.41
N ARG A 134 -25.23 -9.14 -5.18
CA ARG A 134 -24.02 -9.93 -4.84
C ARG A 134 -23.08 -10.02 -6.03
N VAL A 135 -21.79 -10.11 -5.77
CA VAL A 135 -20.82 -10.61 -6.77
C VAL A 135 -21.12 -12.08 -6.98
N GLY A 136 -21.72 -12.43 -8.13
CA GLY A 136 -22.13 -13.79 -8.47
C GLY A 136 -21.00 -14.60 -9.10
N GLN A 137 -20.14 -13.93 -9.88
CA GLN A 137 -19.08 -14.56 -10.66
C GLN A 137 -17.88 -13.63 -10.84
N VAL A 138 -16.69 -14.19 -10.72
CA VAL A 138 -15.42 -13.52 -11.03
C VAL A 138 -14.75 -14.28 -12.16
N THR A 139 -14.55 -13.60 -13.29
CA THR A 139 -13.81 -14.14 -14.45
C THR A 139 -12.32 -14.00 -14.22
N ILE A 140 -11.57 -15.06 -14.41
CA ILE A 140 -10.10 -15.10 -14.34
C ILE A 140 -9.50 -15.36 -15.72
N CYS A 141 -8.30 -14.84 -15.94
CA CYS A 141 -7.50 -15.08 -17.15
C CYS A 141 -6.06 -15.44 -16.77
N ASN A 142 -5.58 -16.58 -17.28
CA ASN A 142 -4.22 -17.04 -17.08
C ASN A 142 -3.75 -17.90 -18.26
N LYS A 143 -2.62 -18.58 -18.15
CA LYS A 143 -2.07 -19.44 -19.23
C LYS A 143 -2.98 -20.58 -19.66
N ALA A 144 -3.92 -21.01 -18.81
CA ALA A 144 -4.92 -22.04 -19.15
C ALA A 144 -6.14 -21.44 -19.88
N GLY A 145 -6.19 -20.12 -20.10
CA GLY A 145 -7.29 -19.42 -20.72
C GLY A 145 -8.22 -18.72 -19.73
N LEU A 146 -9.48 -18.54 -20.11
CA LEU A 146 -10.50 -17.96 -19.26
C LEU A 146 -11.15 -19.04 -18.36
N GLY A 147 -11.33 -18.69 -17.10
CA GLY A 147 -12.01 -19.49 -16.11
C GLY A 147 -12.94 -18.64 -15.25
N GLU A 148 -13.64 -19.27 -14.35
CA GLU A 148 -14.57 -18.63 -13.42
C GLU A 148 -14.30 -19.05 -11.98
N VAL A 149 -14.43 -18.10 -11.05
CA VAL A 149 -14.42 -18.35 -9.61
C VAL A 149 -15.71 -17.83 -9.00
N ARG A 150 -16.33 -18.63 -8.14
CA ARG A 150 -17.47 -18.24 -7.32
C ARG A 150 -17.10 -18.29 -5.85
N ALA A 151 -17.55 -17.30 -5.09
CA ALA A 151 -17.27 -17.20 -3.67
C ALA A 151 -18.51 -16.74 -2.89
N ARG A 152 -18.55 -17.10 -1.61
CA ARG A 152 -19.59 -16.59 -0.72
C ARG A 152 -19.34 -15.13 -0.35
N ILE A 153 -18.07 -14.76 -0.09
CA ILE A 153 -17.63 -13.38 0.10
C ILE A 153 -16.42 -13.12 -0.80
N VAL A 154 -16.35 -11.91 -1.37
CA VAL A 154 -15.25 -11.42 -2.19
C VAL A 154 -14.60 -10.23 -1.49
N ILE A 155 -13.26 -10.20 -1.45
CA ILE A 155 -12.49 -9.06 -0.99
C ILE A 155 -11.74 -8.50 -2.19
N ASP A 156 -12.13 -7.28 -2.61
CA ASP A 156 -11.39 -6.52 -3.64
C ASP A 156 -10.22 -5.78 -2.98
N ALA A 157 -9.02 -6.29 -3.19
CA ALA A 157 -7.76 -5.71 -2.76
C ALA A 157 -6.83 -5.41 -3.94
N THR A 158 -7.40 -5.21 -5.14
CA THR A 158 -6.66 -4.92 -6.37
C THR A 158 -5.91 -3.60 -6.33
N GLY A 159 -6.31 -2.71 -5.40
CA GLY A 159 -5.78 -1.37 -5.28
C GLY A 159 -6.40 -0.39 -6.30
N ASP A 160 -7.05 -0.89 -7.33
CA ASP A 160 -7.71 -0.12 -8.39
C ASP A 160 -9.23 -0.34 -8.43
N MET A 161 -9.77 -1.12 -7.46
CA MET A 161 -11.20 -1.43 -7.35
C MET A 161 -11.74 -2.20 -8.58
N ASP A 162 -10.93 -3.10 -9.15
CA ASP A 162 -11.26 -3.72 -10.43
C ASP A 162 -12.47 -4.67 -10.34
N VAL A 163 -12.59 -5.43 -9.24
CA VAL A 163 -13.74 -6.31 -9.01
C VAL A 163 -15.00 -5.50 -8.76
N ALA A 164 -14.96 -4.57 -7.83
CA ALA A 164 -16.11 -3.78 -7.45
C ALA A 164 -16.63 -2.92 -8.61
N ALA A 165 -15.73 -2.23 -9.32
CA ALA A 165 -16.09 -1.40 -10.48
C ALA A 165 -16.68 -2.20 -11.63
N SER A 166 -16.10 -3.38 -11.96
CA SER A 166 -16.64 -4.24 -13.04
C SER A 166 -17.96 -4.90 -12.66
N ALA A 167 -18.21 -5.12 -11.37
CA ALA A 167 -19.49 -5.62 -10.86
C ALA A 167 -20.55 -4.50 -10.69
N GLY A 168 -20.22 -3.26 -11.02
CA GLY A 168 -21.16 -2.13 -11.08
C GLY A 168 -21.29 -1.32 -9.79
N GLU A 169 -20.33 -1.41 -8.85
CA GLU A 169 -20.28 -0.48 -7.71
C GLU A 169 -19.86 0.91 -8.13
N ASP A 170 -20.40 1.91 -7.46
CA ASP A 170 -20.05 3.30 -7.67
C ASP A 170 -18.67 3.64 -7.09
N PHE A 171 -17.92 4.44 -7.84
CA PHE A 171 -16.61 4.92 -7.43
C PHE A 171 -16.39 6.38 -7.83
N GLU A 172 -15.39 6.98 -7.24
CA GLU A 172 -14.82 8.24 -7.69
C GLU A 172 -13.47 7.97 -8.37
N LEU A 173 -13.34 8.45 -9.60
CA LEU A 173 -12.07 8.35 -10.33
C LEU A 173 -11.17 9.50 -9.90
N ALA A 174 -9.89 9.22 -9.69
CA ALA A 174 -8.88 10.24 -9.43
C ALA A 174 -8.91 11.33 -10.51
N GLY A 175 -8.93 12.59 -10.08
CA GLY A 175 -9.02 13.75 -10.95
C GLY A 175 -10.42 14.11 -11.45
N ALA A 176 -11.46 13.33 -11.16
CA ALA A 176 -12.84 13.62 -11.57
C ALA A 176 -13.42 14.89 -10.91
N ASP A 177 -12.91 15.27 -9.75
CA ASP A 177 -13.25 16.48 -9.01
C ASP A 177 -12.46 17.73 -9.47
N GLY A 178 -11.67 17.61 -10.55
CA GLY A 178 -10.80 18.66 -11.08
C GLY A 178 -9.49 18.87 -10.33
N ARG A 179 -9.21 18.06 -9.29
CA ARG A 179 -7.93 18.05 -8.59
C ARG A 179 -6.88 17.28 -9.38
N PRO A 180 -5.60 17.65 -9.26
CA PRO A 180 -4.53 16.85 -9.85
C PRO A 180 -4.52 15.42 -9.30
N VAL A 181 -4.36 14.44 -10.18
CA VAL A 181 -4.13 13.03 -9.80
C VAL A 181 -2.75 12.92 -9.14
N GLN A 182 -2.62 12.09 -8.11
CA GLN A 182 -1.33 11.83 -7.48
C GLN A 182 -0.33 11.24 -8.48
N SER A 183 0.83 11.89 -8.59
CA SER A 183 1.88 11.51 -9.55
C SER A 183 2.37 10.08 -9.35
N LEU A 184 2.65 9.38 -10.44
CA LEU A 184 3.24 8.06 -10.44
C LEU A 184 4.76 8.14 -10.25
N THR A 185 5.37 7.05 -9.79
CA THR A 185 6.81 6.97 -9.53
C THR A 185 7.37 5.62 -9.93
N THR A 186 8.48 5.61 -10.67
CA THR A 186 9.31 4.42 -10.87
C THR A 186 10.46 4.46 -9.87
N VAL A 187 10.47 3.54 -8.92
CA VAL A 187 11.54 3.36 -7.95
C VAL A 187 12.70 2.63 -8.59
N PHE A 188 13.92 2.93 -8.15
CA PHE A 188 15.12 2.23 -8.59
C PHE A 188 16.15 2.10 -7.46
N TYR A 189 17.14 1.24 -7.66
CA TYR A 189 18.22 1.01 -6.71
C TYR A 189 19.57 1.18 -7.37
N MET A 190 20.46 1.84 -6.66
CA MET A 190 21.86 1.98 -7.01
C MET A 190 22.70 1.03 -6.14
N ALA A 191 23.70 0.40 -6.72
CA ALA A 191 24.67 -0.43 -5.99
C ALA A 191 26.07 0.19 -6.07
N ASP A 192 26.98 -0.29 -5.22
CA ASP A 192 28.34 0.24 -5.05
C ASP A 192 28.36 1.70 -4.58
N VAL A 193 27.44 2.04 -3.68
CA VAL A 193 27.35 3.38 -3.07
C VAL A 193 28.18 3.43 -1.79
N ASP A 194 29.02 4.46 -1.62
CA ASP A 194 29.64 4.82 -0.34
C ASP A 194 28.58 5.44 0.59
N ASN A 195 27.94 4.61 1.40
CA ASN A 195 26.87 5.02 2.32
C ASN A 195 27.35 6.10 3.30
N ALA A 196 28.61 6.03 3.76
CA ALA A 196 29.14 6.99 4.73
C ALA A 196 29.17 8.41 4.15
N ARG A 197 29.56 8.56 2.89
CA ARG A 197 29.57 9.86 2.19
C ARG A 197 28.17 10.27 1.74
N ALA A 198 27.39 9.34 1.21
CA ALA A 198 26.05 9.62 0.68
C ALA A 198 25.07 10.12 1.76
N PHE A 199 25.15 9.57 2.98
CA PHE A 199 24.24 9.89 4.08
C PHE A 199 24.83 10.89 5.10
N ALA A 200 26.06 11.38 4.90
CA ALA A 200 26.61 12.46 5.70
C ALA A 200 25.96 13.84 5.39
N LEU A 201 25.34 13.97 4.22
CA LEU A 201 24.71 15.21 3.79
C LEU A 201 23.42 15.50 4.58
N SER A 202 23.26 16.76 4.99
CA SER A 202 21.99 17.26 5.52
C SER A 202 20.90 17.27 4.44
N GLN A 203 19.64 17.35 4.87
CA GLN A 203 18.52 17.47 3.93
C GLN A 203 18.60 18.73 3.07
N GLU A 204 19.10 19.82 3.63
CA GLU A 204 19.31 21.09 2.91
C GLU A 204 20.35 20.95 1.80
N GLU A 205 21.48 20.30 2.10
CA GLU A 205 22.55 20.05 1.12
C GLU A 205 22.05 19.15 -0.02
N ARG A 206 21.31 18.08 0.31
CA ARG A 206 20.69 17.18 -0.70
C ARG A 206 19.77 17.95 -1.63
N THR A 207 18.89 18.79 -1.06
CA THR A 207 17.95 19.60 -1.83
C THR A 207 18.67 20.60 -2.71
N ARG A 208 19.72 21.27 -2.19
CA ARG A 208 20.56 22.23 -2.94
C ARG A 208 21.24 21.57 -4.14
N ILE A 209 21.87 20.42 -3.96
CA ILE A 209 22.53 19.67 -5.04
C ILE A 209 21.53 19.35 -6.16
N MET A 210 20.33 18.89 -5.81
CA MET A 210 19.29 18.58 -6.80
C MET A 210 18.78 19.84 -7.51
N GLN A 211 18.61 20.94 -6.80
CA GLN A 211 18.19 22.23 -7.38
C GLN A 211 19.25 22.78 -8.35
N GLU A 212 20.52 22.80 -7.95
CA GLU A 212 21.63 23.24 -8.79
C GLU A 212 21.77 22.39 -10.05
N ALA A 213 21.65 21.06 -9.92
CA ALA A 213 21.69 20.13 -11.05
C ALA A 213 20.53 20.36 -12.02
N GLY A 214 19.31 20.52 -11.50
CA GLY A 214 18.11 20.81 -12.32
C GLY A 214 18.22 22.16 -13.03
N ALA A 215 18.71 23.20 -12.33
CA ALA A 215 18.88 24.54 -12.90
C ALA A 215 20.00 24.60 -13.94
N SER A 216 20.98 23.70 -13.89
CA SER A 216 22.11 23.66 -14.82
C SER A 216 21.73 23.33 -16.29
N GLY A 217 20.52 22.79 -16.51
CA GLY A 217 20.09 22.29 -17.82
C GLY A 217 20.78 21.00 -18.28
N ARG A 218 21.69 20.44 -17.48
CA ARG A 218 22.39 19.17 -17.78
C ARG A 218 21.52 17.94 -17.54
N TYR A 219 20.52 18.07 -16.66
CA TYR A 219 19.65 17.00 -16.22
C TYR A 219 18.19 17.44 -16.26
N ASN A 220 17.31 16.54 -16.66
CA ASN A 220 15.87 16.72 -16.55
C ASN A 220 15.37 16.03 -15.27
N LEU A 221 15.29 16.78 -14.17
CA LEU A 221 14.86 16.30 -12.87
C LEU A 221 13.48 16.87 -12.51
N PRO A 222 12.37 16.19 -12.88
CA PRO A 222 11.02 16.70 -12.67
C PRO A 222 10.63 16.76 -11.19
N ARG A 223 11.36 16.10 -10.31
CA ARG A 223 11.16 16.16 -8.85
C ARG A 223 12.44 16.57 -8.16
N ILE A 224 12.30 17.64 -7.33
CA ILE A 224 13.37 18.17 -6.47
C ILE A 224 13.06 17.74 -5.05
N GLY A 225 13.33 16.89 -4.37
CA GLY A 225 12.92 16.54 -3.00
C GLY A 225 12.39 15.11 -2.88
N GLY A 226 12.91 14.23 -3.71
CA GLY A 226 12.70 12.80 -3.55
C GLY A 226 13.50 12.21 -2.38
N SER A 227 13.32 10.93 -2.08
CA SER A 227 14.04 10.24 -1.02
C SER A 227 15.09 9.28 -1.57
N ILE A 228 16.25 9.29 -0.90
CA ILE A 228 17.31 8.31 -1.04
C ILE A 228 17.57 7.76 0.36
N HIS A 229 17.62 6.44 0.52
CA HIS A 229 17.92 5.84 1.82
C HIS A 229 18.65 4.49 1.71
N ALA A 230 19.33 4.14 2.79
CA ALA A 230 20.01 2.86 2.91
C ALA A 230 19.02 1.70 2.98
N THR A 231 19.41 0.57 2.43
CA THR A 231 18.71 -0.71 2.58
C THR A 231 19.41 -1.59 3.63
N PRO A 232 18.89 -2.78 3.99
CA PRO A 232 19.60 -3.73 4.83
C PRO A 232 20.97 -4.18 4.28
N HIS A 233 21.25 -3.92 2.99
CA HIS A 233 22.50 -4.28 2.34
C HIS A 233 23.40 -3.03 2.16
N PRO A 234 24.59 -2.98 2.80
CA PRO A 234 25.51 -1.87 2.62
C PRO A 234 25.87 -1.64 1.15
N GLY A 235 25.91 -0.39 0.72
CA GLY A 235 26.20 0.00 -0.66
C GLY A 235 25.04 -0.22 -1.64
N TYR A 236 23.90 -0.77 -1.19
CA TYR A 236 22.67 -0.91 -1.97
C TYR A 236 21.65 0.11 -1.48
N VAL A 237 21.29 1.05 -2.32
CA VAL A 237 20.56 2.26 -1.94
C VAL A 237 19.29 2.41 -2.74
N HIS A 238 18.18 2.62 -2.03
CA HIS A 238 16.87 2.91 -2.62
C HIS A 238 16.78 4.37 -3.07
N ALA A 239 16.18 4.60 -4.23
CA ALA A 239 15.91 5.92 -4.79
C ALA A 239 14.45 6.05 -5.27
N ASN A 240 13.70 6.96 -4.61
CA ASN A 240 12.34 7.36 -4.97
C ASN A 240 12.38 8.82 -5.44
N LEU A 241 12.85 9.03 -6.66
CA LEU A 241 13.17 10.36 -7.21
C LEU A 241 12.28 10.74 -8.39
N THR A 242 11.76 9.77 -9.16
CA THR A 242 11.02 10.04 -10.39
C THR A 242 9.61 10.57 -10.11
N ARG A 243 9.02 11.25 -11.10
CA ARG A 243 7.66 11.78 -11.04
C ARG A 243 7.03 11.83 -12.42
N VAL A 244 5.92 11.12 -12.60
CA VAL A 244 5.11 11.18 -13.83
C VAL A 244 3.70 11.66 -13.44
N PRO A 245 3.38 12.96 -13.65
CA PRO A 245 2.13 13.56 -13.23
C PRO A 245 1.00 13.35 -14.23
N ASN A 246 -0.24 13.62 -13.79
CA ASN A 246 -1.45 13.72 -14.61
C ASN A 246 -1.75 12.44 -15.41
N VAL A 247 -1.59 11.28 -14.80
CA VAL A 247 -1.83 9.98 -15.44
C VAL A 247 -3.08 9.34 -14.87
N ASP A 248 -4.06 9.09 -15.72
CA ASP A 248 -5.12 8.12 -15.42
C ASP A 248 -4.55 6.70 -15.57
N ALA A 249 -4.21 6.08 -14.45
CA ALA A 249 -3.62 4.74 -14.45
C ALA A 249 -4.64 3.62 -14.72
N THR A 250 -5.92 3.93 -14.86
CA THR A 250 -6.95 2.98 -15.35
C THR A 250 -6.99 2.92 -16.88
N ASN A 251 -6.31 3.86 -17.54
CA ASN A 251 -6.16 3.86 -19.00
C ASN A 251 -4.84 3.17 -19.40
N PRO A 252 -4.87 2.00 -20.08
CA PRO A 252 -3.66 1.23 -20.37
C PRO A 252 -2.69 1.96 -21.29
N ALA A 253 -3.16 2.80 -22.23
CA ALA A 253 -2.30 3.58 -23.09
C ALA A 253 -1.58 4.71 -22.33
N ALA A 254 -2.26 5.36 -21.38
CA ALA A 254 -1.65 6.37 -20.51
C ALA A 254 -0.64 5.74 -19.57
N LEU A 255 -0.99 4.60 -18.97
CA LEU A 255 -0.09 3.85 -18.08
C LEU A 255 1.16 3.36 -18.83
N THR A 256 1.02 2.86 -20.05
CA THR A 256 2.17 2.47 -20.89
C THR A 256 3.13 3.62 -21.15
N ARG A 257 2.61 4.81 -21.47
CA ARG A 257 3.47 6.01 -21.64
C ARG A 257 4.16 6.39 -20.33
N ALA A 258 3.46 6.28 -19.20
CA ALA A 258 4.03 6.57 -17.89
C ALA A 258 5.15 5.59 -17.50
N GLU A 259 5.01 4.31 -17.82
CA GLU A 259 6.05 3.29 -17.64
C GLU A 259 7.33 3.63 -18.43
N ILE A 260 7.18 4.03 -19.70
CA ILE A 260 8.30 4.41 -20.56
C ILE A 260 8.99 5.68 -20.03
N GLU A 261 8.20 6.68 -19.66
CA GLU A 261 8.70 7.94 -19.12
C GLU A 261 9.37 7.74 -17.77
N GLY A 262 8.78 6.94 -16.88
CA GLY A 262 9.38 6.60 -15.59
C GLY A 262 10.79 6.00 -15.74
N ARG A 263 10.98 5.07 -16.66
CA ARG A 263 12.30 4.47 -16.98
C ARG A 263 13.29 5.47 -17.57
N ARG A 264 12.84 6.43 -18.40
CA ARG A 264 13.70 7.53 -18.87
C ARG A 264 14.20 8.38 -17.70
N GLN A 265 13.30 8.75 -16.80
CA GLN A 265 13.67 9.52 -15.61
C GLN A 265 14.65 8.75 -14.73
N VAL A 266 14.49 7.43 -14.56
CA VAL A 266 15.45 6.60 -13.82
C VAL A 266 16.86 6.76 -14.38
N GLN A 267 17.06 6.71 -15.71
CA GLN A 267 18.37 6.91 -16.34
C GLN A 267 18.93 8.31 -16.06
N GLU A 268 18.10 9.36 -16.13
CA GLU A 268 18.51 10.72 -15.82
C GLU A 268 18.92 10.88 -14.34
N TYR A 269 18.15 10.34 -13.41
CA TYR A 269 18.49 10.40 -11.99
C TYR A 269 19.72 9.55 -11.66
N ALA A 270 19.90 8.38 -12.25
CA ALA A 270 21.10 7.58 -12.07
C ALA A 270 22.35 8.32 -12.55
N ARG A 271 22.31 8.95 -13.73
CA ARG A 271 23.38 9.80 -14.26
C ARG A 271 23.66 11.01 -13.39
N PHE A 272 22.61 11.66 -12.87
CA PHE A 272 22.74 12.76 -11.91
C PHE A 272 23.44 12.29 -10.63
N LEU A 273 23.01 11.19 -10.03
CA LEU A 273 23.60 10.67 -8.80
C LEU A 273 25.08 10.35 -8.98
N GLN A 274 25.47 9.68 -10.06
CA GLN A 274 26.86 9.33 -10.36
C GLN A 274 27.76 10.57 -10.52
N ASN A 275 27.25 11.63 -11.13
CA ASN A 275 28.08 12.78 -11.48
C ASN A 275 28.11 13.90 -10.41
N GLU A 276 27.03 14.02 -9.62
CA GLU A 276 26.83 15.20 -8.78
C GLU A 276 26.64 14.87 -7.29
N TYR A 277 26.34 13.60 -6.97
CA TYR A 277 25.97 13.27 -5.59
C TYR A 277 27.11 12.52 -4.88
N PRO A 278 27.67 13.08 -3.77
CA PRO A 278 28.77 12.45 -3.05
C PRO A 278 28.46 11.02 -2.62
N GLY A 279 29.43 10.12 -2.86
CA GLY A 279 29.29 8.69 -2.54
C GLY A 279 28.69 7.84 -3.64
N PHE A 280 28.25 8.43 -4.77
CA PHE A 280 27.71 7.70 -5.92
C PHE A 280 28.66 7.65 -7.12
N GLU A 281 29.88 8.12 -7.01
CA GLU A 281 30.85 8.26 -8.13
C GLU A 281 31.16 6.92 -8.80
N HIS A 282 31.11 5.82 -8.08
CA HIS A 282 31.33 4.46 -8.58
C HIS A 282 30.04 3.64 -8.70
N ALA A 283 28.92 4.20 -8.21
CA ALA A 283 27.65 3.51 -8.17
C ALA A 283 27.11 3.22 -9.59
N TYR A 284 26.32 2.17 -9.70
CA TYR A 284 25.63 1.81 -10.92
C TYR A 284 24.15 1.51 -10.66
N LEU A 285 23.33 1.67 -11.69
CA LEU A 285 21.90 1.29 -11.63
C LEU A 285 21.79 -0.22 -11.55
N ALA A 286 21.42 -0.74 -10.38
CA ALA A 286 21.35 -2.16 -10.10
C ALA A 286 19.97 -2.77 -10.38
N TRP A 287 18.91 -1.99 -10.15
CA TRP A 287 17.55 -2.47 -10.34
C TRP A 287 16.59 -1.30 -10.59
N THR A 288 15.59 -1.56 -11.40
CA THR A 288 14.45 -0.66 -11.66
C THR A 288 13.16 -1.42 -11.43
N ALA A 289 12.20 -0.81 -10.76
CA ALA A 289 10.90 -1.43 -10.53
C ALA A 289 10.27 -1.90 -11.84
N PRO A 290 9.85 -3.16 -11.94
CA PRO A 290 9.24 -3.71 -13.16
C PRO A 290 7.91 -3.03 -13.50
N THR A 291 7.23 -2.45 -12.50
CA THR A 291 5.99 -1.69 -12.68
C THR A 291 6.07 -0.35 -11.96
N ILE A 292 5.49 0.68 -12.57
CA ILE A 292 5.42 2.03 -11.99
C ILE A 292 4.49 2.04 -10.77
N GLY A 293 4.85 2.77 -9.73
CA GLY A 293 4.05 2.94 -8.51
C GLY A 293 2.85 3.85 -8.74
N VAL A 294 1.65 3.30 -8.58
CA VAL A 294 0.37 4.01 -8.69
C VAL A 294 -0.16 4.34 -7.30
N ARG A 295 -0.39 5.64 -7.04
CA ARG A 295 -0.85 6.12 -5.73
C ARG A 295 -2.36 6.23 -5.60
N GLU A 296 -3.04 6.52 -6.70
CA GLU A 296 -4.47 6.79 -6.72
C GLU A 296 -5.07 6.42 -8.09
N THR A 297 -6.29 5.81 -8.07
CA THR A 297 -7.11 5.52 -9.24
C THR A 297 -8.59 5.67 -8.87
N ARG A 298 -9.33 4.56 -8.74
CA ARG A 298 -10.70 4.53 -8.26
C ARG A 298 -10.72 4.48 -6.74
N ARG A 299 -11.63 5.22 -6.13
CA ARG A 299 -11.97 5.17 -4.70
C ARG A 299 -13.42 4.77 -4.56
N LEU A 300 -13.72 3.83 -3.69
CA LEU A 300 -15.08 3.37 -3.41
C LEU A 300 -15.98 4.55 -2.98
N LYS A 301 -17.21 4.59 -3.46
CA LYS A 301 -18.29 5.34 -2.82
C LYS A 301 -19.03 4.38 -1.89
N GLY A 302 -18.49 4.22 -0.67
CA GLY A 302 -18.95 3.27 0.32
C GLY A 302 -19.98 3.85 1.29
N ARG A 303 -20.31 3.06 2.30
CA ARG A 303 -21.28 3.46 3.35
C ARG A 303 -20.81 4.62 4.21
N TYR A 304 -19.51 4.88 4.24
CA TYR A 304 -18.90 6.07 4.81
C TYR A 304 -17.74 6.53 3.92
N VAL A 305 -17.67 7.82 3.64
CA VAL A 305 -16.53 8.42 2.94
C VAL A 305 -15.64 9.10 3.96
N LEU A 306 -14.45 8.53 4.23
CA LEU A 306 -13.45 9.14 5.10
C LEU A 306 -12.98 10.46 4.47
N THR A 307 -13.04 11.56 5.21
CA THR A 307 -12.77 12.90 4.69
C THR A 307 -11.42 13.46 5.17
N GLY A 308 -10.88 14.44 4.45
CA GLY A 308 -9.71 15.20 4.89
C GLY A 308 -9.93 15.89 6.24
N GLU A 309 -11.18 16.27 6.54
CA GLU A 309 -11.54 16.86 7.83
C GLU A 309 -11.46 15.84 8.97
N ASP A 310 -11.93 14.60 8.74
CA ASP A 310 -11.76 13.49 9.71
C ASP A 310 -10.29 13.26 10.06
N VAL A 311 -9.41 13.37 9.06
CA VAL A 311 -7.96 13.25 9.27
C VAL A 311 -7.45 14.39 10.15
N ARG A 312 -7.77 15.66 9.82
CA ARG A 312 -7.31 16.86 10.53
C ARG A 312 -7.77 16.90 11.97
N GLN A 313 -9.02 16.51 12.22
CA GLN A 313 -9.62 16.51 13.56
C GLN A 313 -9.26 15.28 14.39
N GLY A 314 -8.53 14.30 13.83
CA GLY A 314 -8.24 13.06 14.53
C GLY A 314 -9.50 12.26 14.88
N ALA A 315 -10.45 12.17 13.94
CA ALA A 315 -11.78 11.58 14.16
C ALA A 315 -11.73 10.15 14.72
N LYS A 316 -12.67 9.83 15.60
CA LYS A 316 -12.86 8.51 16.21
C LYS A 316 -14.21 7.95 15.80
N PHE A 317 -14.27 6.64 15.61
CA PHE A 317 -15.46 5.96 15.10
C PHE A 317 -15.83 4.76 15.97
N GLU A 318 -17.12 4.55 16.18
CA GLU A 318 -17.65 3.41 16.91
C GLU A 318 -17.32 2.06 16.22
N ASP A 319 -17.18 2.09 14.90
CA ASP A 319 -16.83 0.95 14.05
C ASP A 319 -15.36 0.99 13.57
N ALA A 320 -14.46 1.57 14.35
CA ALA A 320 -13.05 1.66 14.01
C ALA A 320 -12.39 0.29 13.83
N ILE A 321 -11.60 0.14 12.75
CA ILE A 321 -10.86 -1.09 12.43
C ILE A 321 -9.35 -0.89 12.36
N ALA A 322 -8.88 0.35 12.28
CA ALA A 322 -7.46 0.69 12.24
C ALA A 322 -7.25 2.12 12.73
N CYS A 323 -6.01 2.42 13.13
CA CYS A 323 -5.54 3.77 13.45
C CYS A 323 -4.57 4.26 12.39
N CYS A 324 -4.52 5.59 12.21
CA CYS A 324 -3.57 6.25 11.33
C CYS A 324 -3.08 7.56 11.96
N ALA A 325 -1.78 7.75 12.00
CA ALA A 325 -1.12 9.00 12.41
C ALA A 325 -0.28 9.60 11.26
N ALA A 326 -0.41 9.04 10.05
CA ALA A 326 0.33 9.51 8.90
C ALA A 326 -0.22 10.87 8.42
N PRO A 327 0.65 11.79 7.99
CA PRO A 327 0.23 13.05 7.39
C PRO A 327 -0.53 12.83 6.08
N ILE A 328 -1.26 13.87 5.64
CA ILE A 328 -1.74 13.93 4.25
C ILE A 328 -0.51 14.20 3.37
N GLU A 329 -0.18 13.24 2.52
CA GLU A 329 0.96 13.27 1.61
C GLU A 329 0.45 13.36 0.17
N ASP A 330 0.29 14.59 -0.33
CA ASP A 330 -0.24 14.84 -1.67
C ASP A 330 0.88 15.05 -2.69
N HIS A 331 1.03 14.10 -3.61
CA HIS A 331 1.97 14.10 -4.72
C HIS A 331 1.37 14.77 -5.97
N HIS A 332 0.99 16.03 -5.86
CA HIS A 332 0.46 16.82 -6.97
C HIS A 332 1.48 17.00 -8.14
N ALA A 333 1.11 17.73 -9.18
CA ALA A 333 1.93 17.86 -10.40
C ALA A 333 3.17 18.79 -10.24
N GLY A 334 3.40 19.38 -9.06
CA GLY A 334 4.56 20.25 -8.78
C GLY A 334 5.88 19.48 -8.62
N THR A 335 6.95 20.19 -8.30
CA THR A 335 8.30 19.61 -8.09
C THR A 335 8.48 19.00 -6.71
N ASP A 336 7.61 19.31 -5.77
CA ASP A 336 7.61 18.92 -4.36
C ASP A 336 6.38 18.09 -3.96
N VAL A 337 6.24 17.80 -2.68
CA VAL A 337 5.09 17.11 -2.09
C VAL A 337 4.44 18.04 -1.08
N ARG A 338 3.12 18.18 -1.14
CA ARG A 338 2.38 18.91 -0.11
C ARG A 338 2.17 18.00 1.09
N TRP A 339 2.70 18.41 2.22
CA TRP A 339 2.57 17.71 3.50
C TRP A 339 1.64 18.49 4.43
N GLU A 340 0.70 17.78 5.04
CA GLU A 340 -0.14 18.32 6.12
C GLU A 340 -0.09 17.32 7.28
N PHE A 341 0.63 17.70 8.34
CA PHE A 341 0.84 16.86 9.52
C PHE A 341 -0.32 17.02 10.49
N LEU A 342 -0.66 15.93 11.18
CA LEU A 342 -1.53 15.98 12.35
C LEU A 342 -0.78 16.64 13.51
N GLU A 343 -1.53 17.13 14.52
CA GLU A 343 -0.94 17.59 15.77
C GLU A 343 -0.09 16.48 16.42
N ALA A 344 0.94 16.88 17.17
CA ALA A 344 1.86 15.94 17.80
C ALA A 344 1.11 14.93 18.70
N GLY A 345 1.28 13.64 18.40
CA GLY A 345 0.61 12.54 19.10
C GLY A 345 -0.84 12.29 18.68
N ALA A 346 -1.40 13.10 17.79
CA ALA A 346 -2.74 12.89 17.25
C ALA A 346 -2.76 11.71 16.26
N HIS A 347 -3.91 11.07 16.21
CA HIS A 347 -4.23 10.03 15.24
C HIS A 347 -5.74 10.05 14.96
N TYR A 348 -6.11 9.62 13.78
CA TYR A 348 -7.50 9.33 13.44
C TYR A 348 -7.72 7.83 13.31
N GLN A 349 -8.98 7.41 13.22
CA GLN A 349 -9.34 6.01 13.01
C GLN A 349 -9.94 5.83 11.60
N ILE A 350 -9.84 4.61 11.09
CA ILE A 350 -10.48 4.20 9.83
C ILE A 350 -11.70 3.39 10.21
N PRO A 351 -12.92 3.82 9.82
CA PRO A 351 -14.14 3.10 10.14
C PRO A 351 -14.36 1.90 9.20
N TYR A 352 -14.94 0.81 9.71
CA TYR A 352 -15.28 -0.37 8.91
C TYR A 352 -16.19 -0.05 7.72
N ARG A 353 -17.13 0.86 7.90
CA ARG A 353 -18.06 1.32 6.86
C ARG A 353 -17.36 1.92 5.64
N SER A 354 -16.11 2.37 5.73
CA SER A 354 -15.33 2.85 4.59
C SER A 354 -14.83 1.74 3.67
N LEU A 355 -14.92 0.48 4.10
CA LEU A 355 -14.60 -0.70 3.28
C LEU A 355 -15.84 -1.34 2.66
N LEU A 356 -17.04 -0.90 3.04
CA LEU A 356 -18.30 -1.52 2.65
C LEU A 356 -18.94 -0.79 1.47
N PRO A 357 -19.20 -1.48 0.35
CA PRO A 357 -19.95 -0.93 -0.77
C PRO A 357 -21.41 -0.67 -0.43
N LEU A 358 -22.09 0.13 -1.26
CA LEU A 358 -23.49 0.49 -1.06
C LEU A 358 -24.45 -0.58 -1.55
N ARG A 359 -24.10 -1.29 -2.63
CA ARG A 359 -25.00 -2.19 -3.35
C ARG A 359 -24.69 -3.67 -3.16
N LEU A 360 -23.41 -4.04 -3.29
CA LEU A 360 -23.00 -5.45 -3.26
C LEU A 360 -22.78 -5.93 -1.82
N THR A 361 -23.67 -6.81 -1.37
CA THR A 361 -23.74 -7.22 0.04
C THR A 361 -22.67 -8.23 0.45
N ASN A 362 -22.06 -8.96 -0.50
CA ASN A 362 -20.99 -9.94 -0.24
C ASN A 362 -19.59 -9.46 -0.63
N LEU A 363 -19.41 -8.14 -0.78
CA LEU A 363 -18.15 -7.54 -1.18
C LEU A 363 -17.57 -6.66 -0.06
N ILE A 364 -16.26 -6.74 0.13
CA ILE A 364 -15.46 -5.81 0.94
C ILE A 364 -14.37 -5.24 0.04
N VAL A 365 -14.11 -3.93 0.13
CA VAL A 365 -13.05 -3.25 -0.63
C VAL A 365 -11.97 -2.79 0.33
N ALA A 366 -10.75 -3.30 0.22
CA ALA A 366 -9.69 -3.06 1.19
C ALA A 366 -8.41 -2.45 0.57
N GLY A 367 -7.75 -1.57 1.33
CA GLY A 367 -6.50 -0.96 0.93
C GLY A 367 -6.66 0.40 0.25
N ARG A 368 -5.84 0.70 -0.75
CA ARG A 368 -5.71 2.01 -1.39
C ARG A 368 -7.01 2.57 -2.00
N CYS A 369 -7.93 1.72 -2.37
CA CYS A 369 -9.22 2.07 -2.98
C CYS A 369 -10.38 2.17 -1.98
N LEU A 370 -10.08 2.27 -0.67
CA LEU A 370 -11.10 2.52 0.36
C LEU A 370 -11.98 3.74 0.01
N SER A 371 -13.15 3.81 0.62
CA SER A 371 -14.04 4.97 0.48
C SER A 371 -13.50 6.18 1.24
N ALA A 372 -12.89 7.10 0.52
CA ALA A 372 -12.25 8.29 1.07
C ALA A 372 -12.20 9.43 0.05
N THR A 373 -12.14 10.68 0.52
CA THR A 373 -11.75 11.81 -0.32
C THR A 373 -10.28 11.69 -0.73
N HIS A 374 -9.87 12.45 -1.75
CA HIS A 374 -8.47 12.49 -2.20
C HIS A 374 -7.48 12.74 -1.05
N GLU A 375 -7.78 13.73 -0.19
CA GLU A 375 -6.92 14.08 0.95
C GLU A 375 -6.84 12.97 2.00
N ALA A 376 -7.98 12.39 2.38
CA ALA A 376 -7.98 11.29 3.34
C ALA A 376 -7.29 10.04 2.78
N GLN A 377 -7.48 9.73 1.49
CA GLN A 377 -6.78 8.65 0.81
C GLN A 377 -5.26 8.90 0.79
N ALA A 378 -4.81 10.13 0.59
CA ALA A 378 -3.39 10.50 0.61
C ALA A 378 -2.70 10.16 1.94
N SER A 379 -3.44 10.14 3.06
CA SER A 379 -2.99 9.69 4.38
C SER A 379 -3.23 8.18 4.59
N ALA A 380 -4.47 7.70 4.39
CA ALA A 380 -4.89 6.34 4.75
C ALA A 380 -4.28 5.23 3.87
N ARG A 381 -3.76 5.55 2.67
CA ARG A 381 -3.13 4.59 1.74
C ARG A 381 -1.73 4.12 2.14
N ASN A 382 -1.21 4.56 3.28
CA ASN A 382 0.10 4.09 3.75
C ASN A 382 0.10 2.57 3.96
N SER A 383 1.28 1.97 3.85
CA SER A 383 1.41 0.51 3.86
C SER A 383 0.85 -0.14 5.11
N ALA A 384 1.19 0.39 6.28
CA ALA A 384 0.72 -0.17 7.55
C ALA A 384 -0.81 -0.09 7.67
N GLN A 385 -1.43 1.00 7.22
CA GLN A 385 -2.89 1.15 7.20
C GLN A 385 -3.54 0.21 6.18
N CYS A 386 -2.96 0.04 5.00
CA CYS A 386 -3.46 -0.94 4.03
C CYS A 386 -3.37 -2.37 4.57
N MET A 387 -2.30 -2.71 5.29
CA MET A 387 -2.14 -4.00 5.96
C MET A 387 -3.22 -4.18 7.04
N ALA A 388 -3.43 -3.19 7.91
CA ALA A 388 -4.44 -3.23 8.97
C ALA A 388 -5.87 -3.33 8.41
N MET A 389 -6.20 -2.58 7.35
CA MET A 389 -7.49 -2.71 6.64
C MET A 389 -7.66 -4.12 6.05
N GLY A 390 -6.59 -4.70 5.52
CA GLY A 390 -6.60 -6.07 5.02
C GLY A 390 -6.91 -7.09 6.11
N GLU A 391 -6.21 -7.01 7.24
CA GLU A 391 -6.46 -7.86 8.40
C GLU A 391 -7.91 -7.75 8.89
N ALA A 392 -8.43 -6.53 8.98
CA ALA A 392 -9.82 -6.30 9.36
C ALA A 392 -10.83 -6.85 8.33
N ALA A 393 -10.56 -6.68 7.03
CA ALA A 393 -11.42 -7.19 5.96
C ALA A 393 -11.48 -8.73 5.97
N GLY A 394 -10.34 -9.40 6.12
CA GLY A 394 -10.29 -10.87 6.23
C GLY A 394 -10.99 -11.39 7.47
N THR A 395 -10.77 -10.74 8.62
CA THR A 395 -11.44 -11.08 9.87
C THR A 395 -12.96 -10.88 9.77
N ALA A 396 -13.40 -9.75 9.19
CA ALA A 396 -14.82 -9.46 8.99
C ALA A 396 -15.49 -10.47 8.04
N ALA A 397 -14.82 -10.83 6.94
CA ALA A 397 -15.34 -11.84 6.02
C ALA A 397 -15.53 -13.19 6.71
N ALA A 398 -14.57 -13.62 7.51
CA ALA A 398 -14.64 -14.88 8.25
C ALA A 398 -15.76 -14.87 9.32
N LEU A 399 -15.89 -13.79 10.09
CA LEU A 399 -16.94 -13.62 11.08
C LEU A 399 -18.33 -13.61 10.43
N ALA A 400 -18.51 -12.83 9.36
CA ALA A 400 -19.78 -12.76 8.64
C ALA A 400 -20.21 -14.12 8.10
N LEU A 401 -19.27 -14.90 7.53
CA LEU A 401 -19.56 -16.28 7.09
C LEU A 401 -19.97 -17.19 8.25
N SER A 402 -19.25 -17.12 9.38
CA SER A 402 -19.53 -17.94 10.57
C SER A 402 -20.89 -17.60 11.17
N ALA A 403 -21.27 -16.33 11.17
CA ALA A 403 -22.58 -15.85 11.66
C ALA A 403 -23.71 -16.03 10.63
N GLY A 404 -23.41 -16.35 9.37
CA GLY A 404 -24.40 -16.48 8.31
C GLY A 404 -25.04 -15.16 7.85
N VAL A 405 -24.33 -14.03 8.04
CA VAL A 405 -24.77 -12.69 7.67
C VAL A 405 -23.90 -12.13 6.53
N SER A 406 -24.33 -11.03 5.93
CA SER A 406 -23.47 -10.28 5.00
C SER A 406 -22.41 -9.46 5.78
N PRO A 407 -21.27 -9.12 5.16
CA PRO A 407 -20.27 -8.23 5.77
C PRO A 407 -20.85 -6.92 6.32
N GLY A 408 -21.85 -6.38 5.64
CA GLY A 408 -22.49 -5.12 6.03
C GLY A 408 -23.50 -5.21 7.17
N GLU A 409 -23.84 -6.43 7.61
CA GLU A 409 -24.71 -6.73 8.77
C GLU A 409 -23.92 -7.21 9.98
N LEU A 410 -22.59 -7.42 9.83
CA LEU A 410 -21.72 -7.82 10.94
C LEU A 410 -21.72 -6.74 12.03
N ASP A 411 -21.88 -7.16 13.29
CA ASP A 411 -21.73 -6.27 14.45
C ASP A 411 -20.28 -5.72 14.54
N PRO A 412 -20.08 -4.39 14.40
CA PRO A 412 -18.74 -3.81 14.52
C PRO A 412 -18.09 -4.09 15.86
N GLY A 413 -18.85 -4.20 16.93
CA GLY A 413 -18.34 -4.52 18.25
C GLY A 413 -17.77 -5.94 18.34
N GLU A 414 -18.38 -6.91 17.64
CA GLU A 414 -17.84 -8.25 17.49
C GLU A 414 -16.52 -8.24 16.73
N LEU A 415 -16.48 -7.55 15.57
CA LEU A 415 -15.26 -7.38 14.79
C LEU A 415 -14.14 -6.74 15.63
N GLN A 416 -14.41 -5.67 16.35
CA GLN A 416 -13.42 -5.01 17.20
C GLN A 416 -12.91 -5.89 18.33
N ARG A 417 -13.77 -6.68 18.97
CA ARG A 417 -13.34 -7.66 20.01
C ARG A 417 -12.34 -8.64 19.45
N GLU A 418 -12.62 -9.15 18.25
CA GLU A 418 -11.76 -10.11 17.59
C GLU A 418 -10.44 -9.49 17.12
N LEU A 419 -10.48 -8.27 16.56
CA LEU A 419 -9.28 -7.55 16.17
C LEU A 419 -8.36 -7.27 17.37
N ARG A 420 -8.93 -6.88 18.51
CA ARG A 420 -8.14 -6.71 19.76
C ARG A 420 -7.55 -8.03 20.25
N ALA A 421 -8.27 -9.14 20.13
CA ALA A 421 -7.76 -10.47 20.48
C ALA A 421 -6.57 -10.88 19.56
N GLN A 422 -6.52 -10.38 18.35
CA GLN A 422 -5.40 -10.54 17.40
C GLN A 422 -4.31 -9.46 17.56
N HIS A 423 -4.34 -8.66 18.61
CA HIS A 423 -3.41 -7.57 18.90
C HIS A 423 -3.44 -6.41 17.89
N VAL A 424 -4.53 -6.24 17.14
CA VAL A 424 -4.74 -5.02 16.32
C VAL A 424 -4.89 -3.83 17.26
N ILE A 425 -4.17 -2.75 16.95
CA ILE A 425 -4.19 -1.52 17.73
C ILE A 425 -5.35 -0.64 17.24
N LEU A 426 -6.35 -0.46 18.09
CA LEU A 426 -7.46 0.49 17.89
C LEU A 426 -7.30 1.74 18.78
N GLU A 427 -6.36 1.70 19.70
CA GLU A 427 -5.94 2.80 20.59
C GLU A 427 -4.41 2.79 20.66
N PRO A 428 -3.72 3.73 20.00
CA PRO A 428 -2.26 3.82 20.00
C PRO A 428 -1.68 3.99 21.39
N PHE A 429 -0.54 3.36 21.63
CA PHE A 429 0.19 3.46 22.90
C PHE A 429 1.63 3.95 22.68
N PRO A 430 2.23 4.67 23.66
CA PRO A 430 3.58 5.18 23.52
C PRO A 430 4.61 4.05 23.53
N VAL A 431 5.65 4.22 22.71
CA VAL A 431 6.82 3.33 22.67
C VAL A 431 8.11 4.13 22.90
N GLU A 432 9.12 3.49 23.46
CA GLU A 432 10.44 4.13 23.56
C GLU A 432 11.08 4.20 22.18
N THR A 433 11.17 5.40 21.63
CA THR A 433 11.71 5.65 20.31
C THR A 433 13.10 5.04 20.11
N ARG A 434 13.98 5.14 21.14
CA ARG A 434 15.34 4.56 21.10
C ARG A 434 15.37 3.04 20.95
N SER A 435 14.39 2.33 21.52
CA SER A 435 14.32 0.86 21.43
C SER A 435 13.91 0.37 20.04
N LEU A 436 13.34 1.25 19.20
CA LEU A 436 12.97 0.91 17.83
C LEU A 436 14.18 0.82 16.88
N PHE A 437 15.30 1.47 17.23
CA PHE A 437 16.49 1.55 16.38
C PHE A 437 17.59 0.54 16.77
N GLN A 438 17.31 -0.34 17.73
CA GLN A 438 18.19 -1.41 18.18
C GLN A 438 17.87 -2.71 17.42
#